data_4ca3f6906f1b09d99cc955778ce20eca
#
_entry.id   4ca3f6906f1b09d99cc955778ce20eca
#
_cell.length_a   1.000
_cell.length_b   1.000
_cell.length_c   1.000
_cell.angle_alpha   90.00
_cell.angle_beta   90.00
_cell.angle_gamma   90.00
#
_symmetry.space_group_name_H-M   'P 1'
#
loop_
_entity.id
_entity.type
_entity.pdbx_description
1 polymer ?
#
loop_
_entity_poly.entity_id
_entity_poly.type
_entity_poly.pdbx_seq_one_letter_code
_entity_poly.pdbx_strand_id
1 'polypeptide(L)'
;MRVVVLLVLFGWGSLSSNAWSLDAEQWFVEGNQFSSEGKFEEAARAYQKSIDQNPKAPVAHYNLGIAYKNLRQLDKAAVVLEKALELAPSNLDIRLTLGNVYNMQERWKDAIGQLNIVVHRQRNDAQAHGNLGWAYYNYKDGPPFKQMVILNLSKAVELFKKQNQLQAAESTRKILEEAKIKFGYQVAIP
;
A
#
# COMPACT_ATOMS: atom_id res chain seq x y z
N MET A 1 -43.94 -15.75 58.64
CA MET A 1 -42.78 -15.15 57.97
C MET A 1 -42.63 -15.75 56.58
N ARG A 2 -42.99 -15.02 55.53
CA ARG A 2 -42.77 -15.42 54.15
C ARG A 2 -41.50 -14.75 53.64
N VAL A 3 -40.47 -15.55 53.32
CA VAL A 3 -39.25 -15.08 52.69
C VAL A 3 -39.53 -14.92 51.21
N VAL A 4 -39.48 -13.68 50.69
CA VAL A 4 -39.55 -13.39 49.25
C VAL A 4 -38.13 -13.45 48.74
N VAL A 5 -37.81 -14.48 47.93
CA VAL A 5 -36.56 -14.56 47.19
C VAL A 5 -36.71 -13.74 45.88
N LEU A 6 -36.09 -12.56 45.84
CA LEU A 6 -35.96 -11.76 44.63
C LEU A 6 -34.90 -12.40 43.72
N LEU A 7 -35.35 -13.10 42.68
CA LEU A 7 -34.47 -13.51 41.57
C LEU A 7 -34.15 -12.27 40.70
N VAL A 8 -32.94 -11.75 40.91
CA VAL A 8 -32.37 -10.74 40.00
C VAL A 8 -31.90 -11.48 38.74
N LEU A 9 -32.72 -11.43 37.69
CA LEU A 9 -32.32 -11.84 36.35
C LEU A 9 -31.33 -10.79 35.80
N PHE A 10 -30.05 -11.02 35.95
CA PHE A 10 -29.04 -10.30 35.20
C PHE A 10 -29.19 -10.65 33.73
N GLY A 11 -29.66 -9.70 32.95
CA GLY A 11 -29.74 -9.77 31.49
C GLY A 11 -28.34 -9.99 30.88
N TRP A 12 -28.11 -11.19 30.43
CA TRP A 12 -26.97 -11.50 29.56
C TRP A 12 -27.32 -11.10 28.14
N GLY A 13 -27.04 -9.88 27.77
CA GLY A 13 -27.35 -9.49 26.39
C GLY A 13 -26.83 -8.10 26.01
N SER A 14 -25.51 -7.85 26.04
CA SER A 14 -24.87 -6.77 25.27
C SER A 14 -23.37 -6.55 25.57
N LEU A 15 -22.72 -7.38 26.38
CA LEU A 15 -21.30 -7.17 26.74
C LEU A 15 -20.29 -7.77 25.73
N SER A 16 -20.73 -8.61 24.78
CA SER A 16 -19.78 -9.36 23.94
C SER A 16 -19.23 -8.56 22.74
N SER A 17 -19.99 -7.62 22.17
CA SER A 17 -19.54 -6.90 20.98
C SER A 17 -18.48 -5.82 21.28
N ASN A 18 -18.57 -5.20 22.45
CA ASN A 18 -17.64 -4.11 22.82
C ASN A 18 -16.27 -4.64 23.30
N ALA A 19 -16.23 -5.81 23.96
CA ALA A 19 -14.98 -6.43 24.39
C ALA A 19 -14.13 -6.86 23.18
N TRP A 20 -14.75 -7.45 22.16
CA TRP A 20 -14.05 -7.87 20.94
C TRP A 20 -13.49 -6.68 20.15
N SER A 21 -14.21 -5.54 20.11
CA SER A 21 -13.75 -4.35 19.40
C SER A 21 -12.58 -3.66 20.10
N LEU A 22 -12.56 -3.67 21.42
CA LEU A 22 -11.45 -3.11 22.21
C LEU A 22 -10.17 -3.92 22.01
N ASP A 23 -10.26 -5.23 22.01
CA ASP A 23 -9.10 -6.10 21.76
C ASP A 23 -8.52 -5.89 20.34
N ALA A 24 -9.39 -5.77 19.32
CA ALA A 24 -8.95 -5.51 17.96
C ALA A 24 -8.22 -4.17 17.82
N GLU A 25 -8.73 -3.13 18.48
CA GLU A 25 -8.12 -1.80 18.47
C GLU A 25 -6.79 -1.79 19.22
N GLN A 26 -6.71 -2.45 20.37
CA GLN A 26 -5.47 -2.56 21.13
C GLN A 26 -4.37 -3.24 20.32
N TRP A 27 -4.67 -4.35 19.67
CA TRP A 27 -3.71 -5.03 18.77
C TRP A 27 -3.30 -4.16 17.58
N PHE A 28 -4.22 -3.38 17.03
CA PHE A 28 -3.92 -2.43 15.96
C PHE A 28 -2.96 -1.34 16.42
N VAL A 29 -3.19 -0.75 17.59
CA VAL A 29 -2.33 0.29 18.18
C VAL A 29 -0.94 -0.28 18.49
N GLU A 30 -0.86 -1.48 19.07
CA GLU A 30 0.40 -2.16 19.33
C GLU A 30 1.18 -2.44 18.04
N GLY A 31 0.47 -2.87 16.97
CA GLY A 31 1.05 -3.04 15.64
C GLY A 31 1.64 -1.74 15.08
N ASN A 32 0.93 -0.61 15.25
CA ASN A 32 1.42 0.69 14.84
C ASN A 32 2.69 1.09 15.62
N GLN A 33 2.74 0.81 16.91
CA GLN A 33 3.92 1.08 17.73
C GLN A 33 5.11 0.26 17.22
N PHE A 34 4.97 -1.06 17.07
CA PHE A 34 6.04 -1.91 16.53
C PHE A 34 6.50 -1.46 15.13
N SER A 35 5.56 -1.09 14.28
CA SER A 35 5.86 -0.59 12.94
C SER A 35 6.69 0.69 12.98
N SER A 36 6.39 1.62 13.90
CA SER A 36 7.14 2.87 14.08
C SER A 36 8.56 2.64 14.62
N GLU A 37 8.76 1.55 15.35
CA GLU A 37 10.06 1.11 15.86
C GLU A 37 10.86 0.27 14.83
N GLY A 38 10.29 0.03 13.64
CA GLY A 38 10.90 -0.81 12.62
C GLY A 38 10.84 -2.32 12.90
N LYS A 39 10.09 -2.74 13.91
CA LYS A 39 9.88 -4.15 14.32
C LYS A 39 8.75 -4.76 13.50
N PHE A 40 9.01 -5.03 12.22
CA PHE A 40 7.96 -5.40 11.27
C PHE A 40 7.39 -6.81 11.49
N GLU A 41 8.15 -7.76 12.06
CA GLU A 41 7.64 -9.07 12.43
C GLU A 41 6.63 -8.99 13.58
N GLU A 42 6.93 -8.19 14.61
CA GLU A 42 6.04 -7.94 15.74
C GLU A 42 4.78 -7.18 15.27
N ALA A 43 4.97 -6.15 14.43
CA ALA A 43 3.88 -5.41 13.83
C ALA A 43 2.94 -6.33 13.05
N ALA A 44 3.49 -7.22 12.22
CA ALA A 44 2.68 -8.16 11.44
C ALA A 44 1.87 -9.10 12.35
N ARG A 45 2.46 -9.61 13.45
CA ARG A 45 1.75 -10.44 14.42
C ARG A 45 0.61 -9.68 15.11
N ALA A 46 0.86 -8.44 15.51
CA ALA A 46 -0.15 -7.61 16.16
C ALA A 46 -1.31 -7.24 15.20
N TYR A 47 -1.00 -6.83 13.96
CA TYR A 47 -2.04 -6.56 12.95
C TYR A 47 -2.84 -7.82 12.60
N GLN A 48 -2.20 -9.00 12.53
CA GLN A 48 -2.93 -10.25 12.32
C GLN A 48 -3.94 -10.53 13.44
N LYS A 49 -3.54 -10.35 14.72
CA LYS A 49 -4.47 -10.49 15.86
C LYS A 49 -5.63 -9.48 15.79
N SER A 50 -5.35 -8.25 15.36
CA SER A 50 -6.40 -7.25 15.12
C SER A 50 -7.38 -7.71 14.04
N ILE A 51 -6.88 -8.28 12.95
CA ILE A 51 -7.70 -8.82 11.83
C ILE A 51 -8.50 -10.04 12.28
N ASP A 52 -7.93 -10.92 13.10
CA ASP A 52 -8.62 -12.10 13.63
C ASP A 52 -9.86 -11.71 14.47
N GLN A 53 -9.79 -10.55 15.16
CA GLN A 53 -10.90 -9.98 15.92
C GLN A 53 -11.86 -9.15 15.05
N ASN A 54 -11.32 -8.42 14.05
CA ASN A 54 -12.11 -7.62 13.11
C ASN A 54 -11.65 -7.84 11.65
N PRO A 55 -12.13 -8.91 10.99
CA PRO A 55 -11.71 -9.26 9.63
C PRO A 55 -12.10 -8.22 8.55
N LYS A 56 -12.99 -7.29 8.88
CA LYS A 56 -13.50 -6.27 7.95
C LYS A 56 -12.81 -4.91 8.11
N ALA A 57 -11.69 -4.83 8.82
CA ALA A 57 -10.93 -3.61 9.01
C ALA A 57 -9.90 -3.39 7.85
N PRO A 58 -10.19 -2.56 6.83
CA PRO A 58 -9.30 -2.40 5.69
C PRO A 58 -7.94 -1.82 6.08
N VAL A 59 -7.89 -0.96 7.10
CA VAL A 59 -6.65 -0.33 7.57
C VAL A 59 -5.72 -1.34 8.24
N ALA A 60 -6.26 -2.33 8.98
CA ALA A 60 -5.46 -3.39 9.58
C ALA A 60 -4.81 -4.28 8.50
N HIS A 61 -5.58 -4.69 7.48
CA HIS A 61 -5.04 -5.41 6.31
C HIS A 61 -3.99 -4.58 5.57
N TYR A 62 -4.21 -3.29 5.38
CA TYR A 62 -3.27 -2.39 4.73
C TYR A 62 -1.94 -2.31 5.49
N ASN A 63 -1.99 -2.09 6.81
CA ASN A 63 -0.80 -1.99 7.65
C ASN A 63 -0.06 -3.33 7.74
N LEU A 64 -0.78 -4.46 7.78
CA LEU A 64 -0.18 -5.79 7.67
C LEU A 64 0.55 -5.97 6.34
N GLY A 65 -0.05 -5.50 5.24
CA GLY A 65 0.57 -5.52 3.92
C GLY A 65 1.85 -4.69 3.85
N ILE A 66 1.88 -3.52 4.50
CA ILE A 66 3.08 -2.70 4.63
C ILE A 66 4.15 -3.42 5.45
N ALA A 67 3.79 -4.06 6.57
CA ALA A 67 4.71 -4.82 7.39
C ALA A 67 5.36 -5.96 6.57
N TYR A 68 4.56 -6.76 5.86
CA TYR A 68 5.07 -7.83 4.98
C TYR A 68 5.94 -7.29 3.82
N LYS A 69 5.58 -6.15 3.23
CA LYS A 69 6.41 -5.50 2.21
C LYS A 69 7.79 -5.14 2.76
N ASN A 70 7.87 -4.57 3.96
CA ASN A 70 9.14 -4.22 4.61
C ASN A 70 9.98 -5.46 4.95
N LEU A 71 9.32 -6.58 5.30
CA LEU A 71 9.95 -7.89 5.50
C LEU A 71 10.33 -8.60 4.20
N ARG A 72 10.08 -8.00 3.03
CA ARG A 72 10.29 -8.61 1.71
C ARG A 72 9.44 -9.87 1.47
N GLN A 73 8.41 -10.10 2.25
CA GLN A 73 7.44 -11.18 2.08
C GLN A 73 6.35 -10.74 1.07
N LEU A 74 6.77 -10.55 -0.18
CA LEU A 74 5.97 -9.84 -1.18
C LEU A 74 4.66 -10.57 -1.53
N ASP A 75 4.65 -11.90 -1.54
CA ASP A 75 3.44 -12.68 -1.82
C ASP A 75 2.38 -12.48 -0.74
N LYS A 76 2.81 -12.49 0.54
CA LYS A 76 1.89 -12.20 1.65
C LYS A 76 1.41 -10.76 1.62
N ALA A 77 2.31 -9.82 1.28
CA ALA A 77 1.94 -8.42 1.15
C ALA A 77 0.86 -8.21 0.08
N ALA A 78 1.02 -8.82 -1.10
CA ALA A 78 0.03 -8.73 -2.17
C ALA A 78 -1.34 -9.26 -1.72
N VAL A 79 -1.40 -10.47 -1.15
CA VAL A 79 -2.65 -11.09 -0.72
C VAL A 79 -3.42 -10.22 0.29
N VAL A 80 -2.73 -9.69 1.31
CA VAL A 80 -3.42 -8.87 2.33
C VAL A 80 -3.77 -7.48 1.82
N LEU A 81 -2.99 -6.91 0.88
CA LEU A 81 -3.32 -5.63 0.23
C LEU A 81 -4.48 -5.78 -0.76
N GLU A 82 -4.57 -6.88 -1.49
CA GLU A 82 -5.73 -7.21 -2.32
C GLU A 82 -6.98 -7.28 -1.44
N LYS A 83 -6.89 -7.92 -0.26
CA LYS A 83 -7.99 -7.96 0.71
C LYS A 83 -8.36 -6.59 1.24
N ALA A 84 -7.37 -5.75 1.57
CA ALA A 84 -7.59 -4.36 1.98
C ALA A 84 -8.33 -3.58 0.88
N LEU A 85 -7.96 -3.80 -0.39
CA LEU A 85 -8.57 -3.14 -1.53
C LEU A 85 -10.00 -3.63 -1.81
N GLU A 86 -10.31 -4.92 -1.58
CA GLU A 86 -11.69 -5.44 -1.63
C GLU A 86 -12.59 -4.74 -0.60
N LEU A 87 -12.05 -4.51 0.62
CA LEU A 87 -12.78 -3.85 1.70
C LEU A 87 -12.90 -2.33 1.51
N ALA A 88 -11.95 -1.71 0.82
CA ALA A 88 -11.91 -0.26 0.55
C ALA A 88 -11.52 0.04 -0.91
N PRO A 89 -12.38 -0.25 -1.90
CA PRO A 89 -12.02 -0.22 -3.33
C PRO A 89 -11.69 1.17 -3.88
N SER A 90 -12.08 2.24 -3.20
CA SER A 90 -11.76 3.62 -3.59
C SER A 90 -10.47 4.17 -2.95
N ASN A 91 -9.82 3.41 -2.05
CA ASN A 91 -8.62 3.87 -1.36
C ASN A 91 -7.41 3.83 -2.30
N LEU A 92 -6.85 4.99 -2.60
CA LEU A 92 -5.73 5.14 -3.53
C LEU A 92 -4.38 4.80 -2.89
N ASP A 93 -4.22 4.93 -1.58
CA ASP A 93 -2.99 4.57 -0.87
C ASP A 93 -2.77 3.05 -0.88
N ILE A 94 -3.87 2.28 -0.71
CA ILE A 94 -3.84 0.82 -0.85
C ILE A 94 -3.44 0.44 -2.28
N ARG A 95 -4.05 1.09 -3.30
CA ARG A 95 -3.70 0.84 -4.71
C ARG A 95 -2.25 1.17 -5.03
N LEU A 96 -1.76 2.30 -4.55
CA LEU A 96 -0.36 2.71 -4.74
C LEU A 96 0.59 1.69 -4.12
N THR A 97 0.30 1.28 -2.88
CA THR A 97 1.13 0.29 -2.18
C THR A 97 1.09 -1.07 -2.85
N LEU A 98 -0.08 -1.53 -3.29
CA LEU A 98 -0.24 -2.79 -4.03
C LEU A 98 0.49 -2.74 -5.38
N GLY A 99 0.37 -1.63 -6.12
CA GLY A 99 1.11 -1.43 -7.37
C GLY A 99 2.63 -1.45 -7.16
N ASN A 100 3.11 -0.88 -6.06
CA ASN A 100 4.52 -0.97 -5.68
C ASN A 100 4.94 -2.42 -5.35
N VAL A 101 4.13 -3.16 -4.60
CA VAL A 101 4.39 -4.59 -4.31
C VAL A 101 4.44 -5.40 -5.60
N TYR A 102 3.52 -5.18 -6.54
CA TYR A 102 3.55 -5.85 -7.85
C TYR A 102 4.80 -5.49 -8.67
N ASN A 103 5.26 -4.23 -8.62
CA ASN A 103 6.56 -3.86 -9.22
C ASN A 103 7.72 -4.63 -8.60
N MET A 104 7.73 -4.80 -7.27
CA MET A 104 8.76 -5.57 -6.57
C MET A 104 8.71 -7.07 -6.87
N GLN A 105 7.53 -7.60 -7.25
CA GLN A 105 7.32 -8.98 -7.71
C GLN A 105 7.55 -9.15 -9.22
N GLU A 106 7.92 -8.07 -9.94
CA GLU A 106 8.02 -8.04 -11.41
C GLU A 106 6.70 -8.35 -12.15
N ARG A 107 5.58 -8.22 -11.46
CA ARG A 107 4.21 -8.34 -12.00
C ARG A 107 3.79 -7.03 -12.66
N TRP A 108 4.54 -6.67 -13.72
CA TRP A 108 4.44 -5.34 -14.36
C TRP A 108 3.05 -4.98 -14.84
N LYS A 109 2.33 -5.93 -15.42
CA LYS A 109 0.96 -5.71 -15.92
C LYS A 109 -0.01 -5.38 -14.78
N ASP A 110 0.09 -6.08 -13.65
CA ASP A 110 -0.75 -5.84 -12.48
C ASP A 110 -0.41 -4.50 -11.83
N ALA A 111 0.88 -4.17 -11.73
CA ALA A 111 1.34 -2.88 -11.26
C ALA A 111 0.79 -1.72 -12.13
N ILE A 112 0.88 -1.83 -13.46
CA ILE A 112 0.33 -0.84 -14.40
C ILE A 112 -1.17 -0.66 -14.17
N GLY A 113 -1.92 -1.75 -13.98
CA GLY A 113 -3.36 -1.69 -13.73
C GLY A 113 -3.72 -0.86 -12.49
N GLN A 114 -3.03 -1.10 -11.36
CA GLN A 114 -3.30 -0.35 -10.12
C GLN A 114 -2.81 1.10 -10.21
N LEU A 115 -1.59 1.32 -10.69
CA LEU A 115 -0.95 2.64 -10.72
C LEU A 115 -1.60 3.60 -11.71
N ASN A 116 -2.14 3.13 -12.84
CA ASN A 116 -2.92 3.97 -13.75
C ASN A 116 -4.13 4.60 -13.08
N ILE A 117 -4.83 3.84 -12.21
CA ILE A 117 -5.97 4.38 -11.47
C ILE A 117 -5.51 5.50 -10.52
N VAL A 118 -4.35 5.30 -9.85
CA VAL A 118 -3.81 6.30 -8.92
C VAL A 118 -3.44 7.58 -9.67
N VAL A 119 -2.63 7.52 -10.73
CA VAL A 119 -2.20 8.72 -11.47
C VAL A 119 -3.36 9.45 -12.16
N HIS A 120 -4.41 8.71 -12.55
CA HIS A 120 -5.61 9.33 -13.10
C HIS A 120 -6.39 10.16 -12.07
N ARG A 121 -6.45 9.67 -10.83
CA ARG A 121 -7.18 10.31 -9.72
C ARG A 121 -6.32 11.34 -8.97
N GLN A 122 -5.03 11.06 -8.80
CA GLN A 122 -4.05 11.89 -8.09
C GLN A 122 -2.91 12.30 -9.05
N ARG A 123 -3.19 13.24 -9.93
CA ARG A 123 -2.28 13.67 -11.01
C ARG A 123 -0.95 14.25 -10.54
N ASN A 124 -0.84 14.59 -9.26
CA ASN A 124 0.36 15.20 -8.66
C ASN A 124 1.07 14.26 -7.67
N ASP A 125 0.76 12.96 -7.71
CA ASP A 125 1.47 11.96 -6.93
C ASP A 125 2.77 11.56 -7.65
N ALA A 126 3.90 12.05 -7.11
CA ALA A 126 5.22 11.81 -7.66
C ALA A 126 5.60 10.32 -7.64
N GLN A 127 5.25 9.62 -6.55
CA GLN A 127 5.57 8.20 -6.36
C GLN A 127 4.76 7.33 -7.31
N ALA A 128 3.46 7.63 -7.49
CA ALA A 128 2.62 6.89 -8.42
C ALA A 128 3.14 7.01 -9.86
N HIS A 129 3.50 8.23 -10.30
CA HIS A 129 4.10 8.44 -11.62
C HIS A 129 5.44 7.71 -11.75
N GLY A 130 6.33 7.79 -10.75
CA GLY A 130 7.61 7.10 -10.76
C GLY A 130 7.45 5.57 -10.89
N ASN A 131 6.60 5.00 -10.06
CA ASN A 131 6.32 3.56 -10.05
C ASN A 131 5.64 3.10 -11.36
N LEU A 132 4.73 3.90 -11.92
CA LEU A 132 4.07 3.60 -13.20
C LEU A 132 5.07 3.66 -14.37
N GLY A 133 5.92 4.68 -14.40
CA GLY A 133 6.97 4.79 -15.40
C GLY A 133 7.95 3.61 -15.36
N TRP A 134 8.33 3.16 -14.15
CA TRP A 134 9.15 1.98 -13.94
C TRP A 134 8.47 0.70 -14.41
N ALA A 135 7.18 0.51 -14.10
CA ALA A 135 6.41 -0.65 -14.56
C ALA A 135 6.35 -0.72 -16.10
N TYR A 136 6.05 0.39 -16.77
CA TYR A 136 6.06 0.45 -18.24
C TYR A 136 7.45 0.21 -18.84
N TYR A 137 8.51 0.68 -18.18
CA TYR A 137 9.89 0.50 -18.65
C TYR A 137 10.31 -0.98 -18.69
N ASN A 138 9.82 -1.77 -17.72
CA ASN A 138 10.15 -3.18 -17.57
C ASN A 138 9.15 -4.13 -18.23
N TYR A 139 7.94 -3.67 -18.56
CA TYR A 139 6.92 -4.50 -19.20
C TYR A 139 7.30 -4.83 -20.64
N LYS A 140 7.62 -6.12 -20.89
CA LYS A 140 8.13 -6.61 -22.18
C LYS A 140 7.07 -7.28 -23.04
N ASP A 141 5.94 -7.73 -22.44
CA ASP A 141 4.93 -8.55 -23.10
C ASP A 141 3.85 -7.74 -23.85
N GLY A 142 4.11 -6.45 -24.08
CA GLY A 142 3.18 -5.53 -24.73
C GLY A 142 3.85 -4.62 -25.72
N PRO A 143 3.05 -3.76 -26.40
CA PRO A 143 3.60 -2.76 -27.30
C PRO A 143 4.60 -1.86 -26.56
N PRO A 144 5.59 -1.29 -27.29
CA PRO A 144 6.57 -0.42 -26.65
C PRO A 144 5.89 0.86 -26.14
N PHE A 145 5.65 0.92 -24.84
CA PHE A 145 5.06 2.10 -24.17
C PHE A 145 6.06 3.24 -23.96
N LYS A 146 6.97 3.45 -24.94
CA LYS A 146 8.05 4.45 -24.89
C LYS A 146 7.59 5.81 -24.37
N GLN A 147 6.48 6.31 -24.93
CA GLN A 147 5.93 7.61 -24.55
C GLN A 147 5.42 7.61 -23.10
N MET A 148 4.77 6.52 -22.66
CA MET A 148 4.25 6.41 -21.29
C MET A 148 5.38 6.34 -20.26
N VAL A 149 6.49 5.67 -20.60
CA VAL A 149 7.70 5.65 -19.77
C VAL A 149 8.24 7.08 -19.60
N ILE A 150 8.51 7.76 -20.70
CA ILE A 150 9.09 9.11 -20.69
C ILE A 150 8.16 10.10 -19.97
N LEU A 151 6.85 10.07 -20.30
CA LEU A 151 5.87 10.95 -19.68
C LEU A 151 5.82 10.80 -18.16
N ASN A 152 5.68 9.56 -17.68
CA ASN A 152 5.51 9.31 -16.25
C ASN A 152 6.80 9.57 -15.47
N LEU A 153 7.96 9.11 -15.96
CA LEU A 153 9.24 9.39 -15.30
C LEU A 153 9.57 10.89 -15.28
N SER A 154 9.31 11.64 -16.39
CA SER A 154 9.49 13.09 -16.41
C SER A 154 8.59 13.79 -15.42
N LYS A 155 7.31 13.37 -15.34
CA LYS A 155 6.36 13.93 -14.38
C LYS A 155 6.77 13.65 -12.94
N ALA A 156 7.23 12.44 -12.63
CA ALA A 156 7.74 12.10 -11.31
C ALA A 156 8.94 12.97 -10.92
N VAL A 157 9.93 13.16 -11.80
CA VAL A 157 11.09 14.04 -11.55
C VAL A 157 10.66 15.47 -11.24
N GLU A 158 9.72 16.01 -12.02
CA GLU A 158 9.17 17.36 -11.78
C GLU A 158 8.53 17.46 -10.39
N LEU A 159 7.67 16.51 -10.06
CA LEU A 159 6.92 16.50 -8.81
C LEU A 159 7.81 16.29 -7.59
N PHE A 160 8.77 15.36 -7.65
CA PHE A 160 9.75 15.17 -6.58
C PHE A 160 10.60 16.43 -6.31
N LYS A 161 10.99 17.15 -7.38
CA LYS A 161 11.69 18.44 -7.24
C LYS A 161 10.80 19.48 -6.54
N LYS A 162 9.53 19.59 -6.94
CA LYS A 162 8.56 20.52 -6.32
C LYS A 162 8.33 20.20 -4.83
N GLN A 163 8.40 18.93 -4.47
CA GLN A 163 8.26 18.45 -3.09
C GLN A 163 9.57 18.50 -2.28
N ASN A 164 10.64 19.04 -2.86
CA ASN A 164 12.00 19.06 -2.27
C ASN A 164 12.57 17.65 -1.94
N GLN A 165 12.09 16.62 -2.65
CA GLN A 165 12.57 15.24 -2.53
C GLN A 165 13.71 14.99 -3.54
N LEU A 166 14.84 15.68 -3.36
CA LEU A 166 15.91 15.76 -4.36
C LEU A 166 16.55 14.41 -4.66
N GLN A 167 16.70 13.54 -3.66
CA GLN A 167 17.28 12.20 -3.85
C GLN A 167 16.36 11.31 -4.71
N ALA A 168 15.03 11.34 -4.48
CA ALA A 168 14.07 10.61 -5.28
C ALA A 168 14.00 11.17 -6.72
N ALA A 169 14.04 12.48 -6.88
CA ALA A 169 14.11 13.14 -8.18
C ALA A 169 15.34 12.70 -8.97
N GLU A 170 16.51 12.65 -8.34
CA GLU A 170 17.76 12.26 -8.99
C GLU A 170 17.76 10.77 -9.37
N SER A 171 17.31 9.89 -8.49
CA SER A 171 17.18 8.46 -8.77
C SER A 171 16.23 8.21 -9.95
N THR A 172 15.10 8.89 -9.97
CA THR A 172 14.12 8.78 -11.06
C THR A 172 14.66 9.37 -12.37
N ARG A 173 15.44 10.48 -12.29
CA ARG A 173 16.10 11.09 -13.45
C ARG A 173 17.08 10.14 -14.12
N LYS A 174 17.85 9.36 -13.37
CA LYS A 174 18.77 8.37 -13.94
C LYS A 174 18.02 7.34 -14.78
N ILE A 175 16.91 6.80 -14.24
CA ILE A 175 16.07 5.85 -14.97
C ILE A 175 15.48 6.51 -16.24
N LEU A 176 15.06 7.77 -16.16
CA LEU A 176 14.55 8.53 -17.31
C LEU A 176 15.61 8.67 -18.42
N GLU A 177 16.84 9.01 -18.07
CA GLU A 177 17.91 9.16 -19.06
C GLU A 177 18.29 7.80 -19.69
N GLU A 178 18.37 6.73 -18.91
CA GLU A 178 18.53 5.36 -19.42
C GLU A 178 17.41 4.99 -20.41
N ALA A 179 16.15 5.31 -20.07
CA ALA A 179 15.00 5.06 -20.93
C ALA A 179 15.08 5.86 -22.23
N LYS A 180 15.48 7.14 -22.19
CA LYS A 180 15.68 7.97 -23.38
C LYS A 180 16.72 7.36 -24.30
N ILE A 181 17.88 6.97 -23.79
CA ILE A 181 18.94 6.30 -24.58
C ILE A 181 18.39 5.02 -25.20
N LYS A 182 17.79 4.14 -24.42
CA LYS A 182 17.23 2.86 -24.86
C LYS A 182 16.21 3.00 -25.97
N PHE A 183 15.41 4.08 -25.94
CA PHE A 183 14.32 4.31 -26.91
C PHE A 183 14.71 5.23 -28.07
N GLY A 184 15.96 5.70 -28.13
CA GLY A 184 16.48 6.54 -29.22
C GLY A 184 15.98 7.99 -29.18
N TYR A 185 15.57 8.50 -28.01
CA TYR A 185 15.32 9.93 -27.83
C TYR A 185 16.66 10.66 -27.76
N GLN A 186 16.78 11.76 -28.51
CA GLN A 186 17.98 12.60 -28.41
C GLN A 186 18.08 13.19 -26.99
N VAL A 187 19.12 12.81 -26.29
CA VAL A 187 19.46 13.48 -25.03
C VAL A 187 20.09 14.80 -25.41
N ALA A 188 19.45 15.92 -25.07
CA ALA A 188 20.08 17.21 -25.21
C ALA A 188 21.35 17.19 -24.33
N ILE A 189 22.50 17.17 -24.98
CA ILE A 189 23.79 17.35 -24.27
C ILE A 189 23.80 18.79 -23.78
N PRO A 190 23.99 19.04 -22.47
CA PRO A 190 24.00 20.40 -21.92
C PRO A 190 25.18 21.22 -22.45
#